data_11fb7e5049acb32e609590c16eae3405
#
_entry.id   11fb7e5049acb32e609590c16eae3405
#
_cell.length_a   1.000
_cell.length_b   1.000
_cell.length_c   1.000
_cell.angle_alpha   90.00
_cell.angle_beta   90.00
_cell.angle_gamma   90.00
#
_symmetry.space_group_name_H-M   'P 1'
#
loop_
_entity.id
_entity.type
_entity.pdbx_description
1 polymer ?
#
loop_
_entity_poly.entity_id
_entity_poly.type
_entity_poly.pdbx_seq_one_letter_code
_entity_poly.pdbx_strand_id
1 'polypeptide(L)'
;YVRTCNNRIIIGGEDEEFCDPEARDELLRKKTEILEKKFHNLLPTVPFETEMAWCGTFSTTKDGLPFIGTWPGMQHIFFDLGYGGNGITFSMIGAQIIRNTLQGIEDERSDIFGFQRIV
;
A
#
# COMPACT_ATOMS: atom_id res chain seq x y z
N TYR A 1 8.08 -8.42 5.53
CA TYR A 1 9.21 -8.09 4.66
C TYR A 1 10.39 -7.57 5.47
N VAL A 2 11.58 -7.74 4.91
CA VAL A 2 12.84 -7.22 5.46
C VAL A 2 13.63 -6.60 4.30
N ARG A 3 14.17 -5.40 4.48
CA ARG A 3 15.04 -4.76 3.51
C ARG A 3 16.15 -3.96 4.21
N THR A 4 17.27 -3.80 3.54
CA THR A 4 18.34 -2.91 3.99
C THR A 4 18.16 -1.50 3.42
N CYS A 5 18.55 -0.51 4.19
CA CYS A 5 18.60 0.89 3.78
C CYS A 5 19.84 1.54 4.44
N ASN A 6 20.88 1.75 3.65
CA ASN A 6 22.19 2.16 4.17
C ASN A 6 22.70 1.22 5.26
N ASN A 7 22.94 1.74 6.47
CA ASN A 7 23.39 0.92 7.62
C ASN A 7 22.23 0.53 8.56
N ARG A 8 21.00 0.48 8.05
CA ARG A 8 19.79 0.14 8.78
C ARG A 8 19.07 -1.03 8.13
N ILE A 9 18.25 -1.70 8.92
CA ILE A 9 17.33 -2.74 8.48
C ILE A 9 15.91 -2.23 8.71
N ILE A 10 15.08 -2.29 7.70
CA ILE A 10 13.65 -1.98 7.79
C ILE A 10 12.90 -3.30 7.78
N ILE A 11 12.07 -3.49 8.80
CA ILE A 11 11.24 -4.67 8.97
C ILE A 11 9.79 -4.22 8.98
N GLY A 12 8.91 -4.87 8.25
CA GLY A 12 7.49 -4.53 8.25
C GLY A 12 6.61 -5.74 8.03
N GLY A 13 5.33 -5.56 8.36
CA GLY A 13 4.29 -6.59 8.31
C GLY A 13 3.38 -6.50 9.51
N GLU A 14 2.72 -7.60 9.82
CA GLU A 14 1.74 -7.70 10.90
C GLU A 14 0.54 -6.78 10.68
N ASP A 15 0.12 -6.65 9.43
CA ASP A 15 -1.03 -5.83 9.04
C ASP A 15 -2.29 -6.32 9.76
N GLU A 16 -3.16 -5.38 10.12
CA GLU A 16 -4.41 -5.65 10.82
C GLU A 16 -5.49 -4.68 10.33
N GLU A 17 -6.69 -5.18 10.16
CA GLU A 17 -7.83 -4.33 9.84
C GLU A 17 -8.21 -3.50 11.06
N PHE A 18 -8.50 -2.23 10.84
CA PHE A 18 -8.93 -1.31 11.87
C PHE A 18 -9.90 -0.26 11.29
N CYS A 19 -10.73 0.30 12.16
CA CYS A 19 -11.63 1.40 11.82
C CYS A 19 -11.31 2.68 12.59
N ASP A 20 -10.63 2.54 13.72
CA ASP A 20 -10.30 3.63 14.64
C ASP A 20 -8.78 3.89 14.61
N PRO A 21 -8.34 5.12 14.25
CA PRO A 21 -6.93 5.48 14.26
C PRO A 21 -6.26 5.38 15.64
N GLU A 22 -6.98 5.63 16.73
CA GLU A 22 -6.43 5.52 18.09
C GLU A 22 -6.12 4.05 18.41
N ALA A 23 -7.02 3.12 18.09
CA ALA A 23 -6.78 1.69 18.21
C ALA A 23 -5.58 1.20 17.40
N ARG A 24 -5.38 1.75 16.20
CA ARG A 24 -4.18 1.48 15.38
C ARG A 24 -2.91 1.87 16.12
N ASP A 25 -2.87 3.06 16.69
CA ASP A 25 -1.68 3.61 17.34
C ASP A 25 -1.33 2.86 18.62
N GLU A 26 -2.34 2.37 19.37
CA GLU A 26 -2.15 1.50 20.54
C GLU A 26 -1.47 0.17 20.18
N LEU A 27 -1.70 -0.35 18.98
CA LEU A 27 -1.08 -1.60 18.51
C LEU A 27 0.42 -1.46 18.20
N LEU A 28 0.92 -0.25 17.98
CA LEU A 28 2.29 -0.02 17.50
C LEU A 28 3.34 -0.75 18.36
N ARG A 29 3.28 -0.60 19.68
CA ARG A 29 4.21 -1.24 20.59
C ARG A 29 4.18 -2.76 20.48
N LYS A 30 2.99 -3.34 20.53
CA LYS A 30 2.79 -4.80 20.45
C LYS A 30 3.30 -5.37 19.13
N LYS A 31 3.01 -4.67 18.03
CA LYS A 31 3.45 -5.09 16.69
C LYS A 31 4.97 -4.98 16.52
N THR A 32 5.59 -3.95 17.10
CA THR A 32 7.05 -3.82 17.14
C THR A 32 7.69 -5.03 17.83
N GLU A 33 7.23 -5.39 19.02
CA GLU A 33 7.75 -6.55 19.77
C GLU A 33 7.58 -7.88 18.99
N ILE A 34 6.49 -8.03 18.23
CA ILE A 34 6.27 -9.20 17.39
C ILE A 34 7.28 -9.23 16.23
N LEU A 35 7.47 -8.11 15.56
CA LEU A 35 8.41 -7.99 14.43
C LEU A 35 9.86 -8.21 14.88
N GLU A 36 10.25 -7.69 16.03
CA GLU A 36 11.57 -7.93 16.63
C GLU A 36 11.82 -9.42 16.86
N LYS A 37 10.86 -10.12 17.47
CA LYS A 37 10.93 -11.57 17.69
C LYS A 37 11.01 -12.35 16.38
N LYS A 38 10.22 -11.99 15.39
CA LYS A 38 10.24 -12.64 14.07
C LYS A 38 11.57 -12.43 13.36
N PHE A 39 12.12 -11.22 13.43
CA PHE A 39 13.43 -10.92 12.87
C PHE A 39 14.56 -11.67 13.56
N HIS A 40 14.56 -11.70 14.88
CA HIS A 40 15.55 -12.45 15.64
C HIS A 40 15.49 -13.96 15.33
N ASN A 41 14.30 -14.53 15.16
CA ASN A 41 14.15 -15.93 14.78
C ASN A 41 14.65 -16.20 13.36
N LEU A 42 14.49 -15.26 12.45
CA LEU A 42 14.95 -15.36 11.06
C LEU A 42 16.47 -15.25 10.95
N LEU A 43 17.05 -14.30 11.68
CA LEU A 43 18.47 -13.97 11.64
C LEU A 43 19.06 -13.84 13.05
N PRO A 44 19.20 -14.95 13.79
CA PRO A 44 19.54 -14.94 15.21
C PRO A 44 20.97 -14.43 15.52
N THR A 45 21.84 -14.42 14.52
CA THR A 45 23.23 -13.94 14.66
C THR A 45 23.40 -12.45 14.33
N VAL A 46 22.36 -11.79 13.86
CA VAL A 46 22.40 -10.36 13.51
C VAL A 46 21.98 -9.54 14.74
N PRO A 47 22.89 -8.83 15.39
CA PRO A 47 22.52 -7.94 16.48
C PRO A 47 21.80 -6.72 15.90
N PHE A 48 20.76 -6.26 16.59
CA PHE A 48 20.03 -5.06 16.21
C PHE A 48 19.48 -4.35 17.45
N GLU A 49 19.19 -3.08 17.28
CA GLU A 49 18.48 -2.24 18.25
C GLU A 49 17.41 -1.45 17.47
N THR A 50 16.19 -1.43 18.00
CA THR A 50 15.11 -0.69 17.37
C THR A 50 15.29 0.81 17.60
N GLU A 51 15.59 1.52 16.52
CA GLU A 51 15.80 2.96 16.54
C GLU A 51 14.49 3.73 16.36
N MET A 52 13.57 3.19 15.54
CA MET A 52 12.31 3.84 15.19
C MET A 52 11.24 2.81 14.87
N ALA A 53 10.02 3.09 15.28
CA ALA A 53 8.84 2.33 14.90
C ALA A 53 7.74 3.29 14.44
N TRP A 54 6.99 2.89 13.41
CA TRP A 54 5.85 3.66 12.91
C TRP A 54 4.79 2.70 12.37
N CYS A 55 3.58 3.18 12.23
CA CYS A 55 2.51 2.50 11.52
C CYS A 55 1.99 3.40 10.38
N GLY A 56 1.45 2.77 9.36
CA GLY A 56 0.81 3.44 8.23
C GLY A 56 -0.55 2.81 7.95
N THR A 57 -1.41 3.58 7.30
CA THR A 57 -2.71 3.11 6.85
C THR A 57 -2.71 3.03 5.35
N PHE A 58 -3.26 1.95 4.81
CA PHE A 58 -3.61 1.85 3.40
C PHE A 58 -5.04 1.31 3.27
N SER A 59 -5.71 1.70 2.21
CA SER A 59 -7.05 1.21 1.89
C SER A 59 -6.98 0.06 0.89
N THR A 60 -7.88 -0.89 1.05
CA THR A 60 -8.10 -1.98 0.09
C THR A 60 -9.53 -1.90 -0.45
N THR A 61 -9.73 -2.44 -1.64
CA THR A 61 -11.04 -2.64 -2.24
C THR A 61 -11.51 -4.06 -1.98
N LYS A 62 -12.79 -4.34 -2.21
CA LYS A 62 -13.37 -5.69 -1.99
C LYS A 62 -12.76 -6.76 -2.89
N ASP A 63 -12.34 -6.37 -4.09
CA ASP A 63 -11.76 -7.27 -5.09
C ASP A 63 -10.22 -7.25 -5.09
N GLY A 64 -9.60 -6.42 -4.24
CA GLY A 64 -8.15 -6.27 -4.13
C GLY A 64 -7.49 -5.50 -5.27
N LEU A 65 -8.28 -4.94 -6.21
CA LEU A 65 -7.77 -4.14 -7.32
C LEU A 65 -8.01 -2.64 -7.08
N PRO A 66 -7.08 -1.75 -7.42
CA PRO A 66 -7.25 -0.32 -7.26
C PRO A 66 -8.34 0.23 -8.20
N PHE A 67 -8.84 1.42 -7.90
CA PHE A 67 -9.63 2.24 -8.81
C PHE A 67 -8.72 3.24 -9.49
N ILE A 68 -8.62 3.16 -10.82
CA ILE A 68 -7.78 4.05 -11.63
C ILE A 68 -8.63 4.66 -12.73
N GLY A 69 -8.62 5.99 -12.85
CA GLY A 69 -9.36 6.71 -13.87
C GLY A 69 -10.18 7.86 -13.32
N THR A 70 -11.21 8.25 -14.06
CA THR A 70 -12.10 9.34 -13.70
C THR A 70 -13.39 8.83 -13.06
N TRP A 71 -13.94 9.59 -12.12
CA TRP A 71 -15.27 9.33 -11.58
C TRP A 71 -16.35 9.95 -12.50
N PRO A 72 -17.53 9.31 -12.68
CA PRO A 72 -18.63 9.88 -13.43
C PRO A 72 -18.97 11.31 -12.97
N GLY A 73 -18.96 12.26 -13.90
CA GLY A 73 -19.17 13.68 -13.62
C GLY A 73 -17.90 14.47 -13.23
N MET A 74 -16.73 13.81 -13.10
CA MET A 74 -15.43 14.44 -12.79
C MET A 74 -14.38 14.14 -13.85
N GLN A 75 -14.68 14.43 -15.11
CA GLN A 75 -13.88 14.00 -16.26
C GLN A 75 -12.44 14.56 -16.31
N HIS A 76 -12.15 15.62 -15.56
CA HIS A 76 -10.81 16.23 -15.49
C HIS A 76 -10.06 15.91 -14.21
N ILE A 77 -10.62 15.04 -13.36
CA ILE A 77 -10.00 14.61 -12.11
C ILE A 77 -9.71 13.11 -12.23
N PHE A 78 -8.44 12.76 -12.13
CA PHE A 78 -7.98 11.37 -12.15
C PHE A 78 -7.72 10.88 -10.74
N PHE A 79 -8.12 9.66 -10.50
CA PHE A 79 -7.96 8.96 -9.23
C PHE A 79 -7.09 7.72 -9.41
N ASP A 80 -6.33 7.39 -8.39
CA ASP A 80 -5.61 6.12 -8.24
C ASP A 80 -5.70 5.72 -6.76
N LEU A 81 -6.65 4.86 -6.43
CA LEU A 81 -7.12 4.63 -5.06
C LEU A 81 -7.21 3.13 -4.73
N GLY A 82 -7.00 2.80 -3.46
CA GLY A 82 -7.34 1.49 -2.91
C GLY A 82 -6.40 0.36 -3.29
N TYR A 83 -5.14 0.63 -3.52
CA TYR A 83 -4.15 -0.35 -3.99
C TYR A 83 -3.49 -1.18 -2.87
N GLY A 84 -3.99 -1.12 -1.64
CA GLY A 84 -3.46 -1.90 -0.52
C GLY A 84 -1.96 -1.74 -0.34
N GLY A 85 -1.27 -2.83 -0.08
CA GLY A 85 0.18 -2.87 0.09
C GLY A 85 1.01 -2.79 -1.20
N ASN A 86 0.36 -2.81 -2.38
CA ASN A 86 1.03 -2.86 -3.70
C ASN A 86 1.12 -1.47 -4.38
N GLY A 87 1.23 -0.40 -3.59
CA GLY A 87 1.19 0.97 -4.09
C GLY A 87 2.19 1.29 -5.20
N ILE A 88 3.43 0.79 -5.12
CA ILE A 88 4.45 1.04 -6.16
C ILE A 88 4.02 0.48 -7.52
N THR A 89 3.56 -0.77 -7.56
CA THR A 89 3.10 -1.42 -8.79
C THR A 89 1.90 -0.71 -9.38
N PHE A 90 0.88 -0.46 -8.56
CA PHE A 90 -0.37 0.12 -9.03
C PHE A 90 -0.23 1.61 -9.40
N SER A 91 0.59 2.38 -8.68
CA SER A 91 0.88 3.77 -9.08
C SER A 91 1.58 3.85 -10.44
N MET A 92 2.46 2.89 -10.78
CA MET A 92 3.06 2.84 -12.11
C MET A 92 2.04 2.51 -13.19
N ILE A 93 1.15 1.54 -12.93
CA ILE A 93 0.05 1.20 -13.84
C ILE A 93 -0.88 2.40 -14.00
N GLY A 94 -1.27 3.05 -12.89
CA GLY A 94 -2.11 4.24 -12.89
C GLY A 94 -1.53 5.38 -13.70
N ALA A 95 -0.24 5.68 -13.52
CA ALA A 95 0.44 6.70 -14.30
C ALA A 95 0.41 6.41 -15.80
N GLN A 96 0.54 5.13 -16.22
CA GLN A 96 0.46 4.75 -17.62
C GLN A 96 -0.96 4.90 -18.18
N ILE A 97 -1.98 4.44 -17.45
CA ILE A 97 -3.39 4.56 -17.86
C ILE A 97 -3.78 6.03 -17.98
N ILE A 98 -3.47 6.85 -16.98
CA ILE A 98 -3.78 8.29 -16.96
C ILE A 98 -3.08 8.99 -18.14
N ARG A 99 -1.80 8.70 -18.36
CA ARG A 99 -1.07 9.24 -19.53
C ARG A 99 -1.75 8.87 -20.84
N ASN A 100 -2.12 7.60 -21.03
CA ASN A 100 -2.77 7.14 -22.25
C ASN A 100 -4.13 7.84 -22.45
N THR A 101 -4.92 7.96 -21.41
CA THR A 101 -6.18 8.70 -21.42
C THR A 101 -6.00 10.16 -21.82
N LEU A 102 -4.99 10.84 -21.26
CA LEU A 102 -4.68 12.24 -21.62
C LEU A 102 -4.23 12.41 -23.08
N GLN A 103 -3.64 11.36 -23.65
CA GLN A 103 -3.22 11.35 -25.06
C GLN A 103 -4.30 10.84 -26.03
N GLY A 104 -5.49 10.48 -25.53
CA GLY A 104 -6.57 9.90 -26.33
C GLY A 104 -6.25 8.48 -26.83
N ILE A 105 -5.35 7.77 -26.16
CA ILE A 105 -4.99 6.38 -26.47
C ILE A 105 -5.87 5.45 -25.61
N GLU A 106 -6.55 4.52 -26.24
CA GLU A 106 -7.29 3.46 -25.54
C GLU A 106 -6.33 2.55 -24.78
N ASP A 107 -6.72 2.18 -23.56
CA ASP A 107 -5.95 1.28 -22.70
C ASP A 107 -6.92 0.25 -22.09
N GLU A 108 -6.82 -1.00 -22.51
CA GLU A 108 -7.68 -2.10 -22.07
C GLU A 108 -7.72 -2.28 -20.56
N ARG A 109 -6.66 -1.85 -19.87
CA ARG A 109 -6.60 -1.90 -18.40
C ARG A 109 -7.60 -0.94 -17.75
N SER A 110 -8.08 0.07 -18.47
CA SER A 110 -9.11 0.98 -17.98
C SER A 110 -10.42 0.26 -17.62
N ASP A 111 -10.74 -0.83 -18.31
CA ASP A 111 -11.92 -1.64 -18.00
C ASP A 111 -11.72 -2.45 -16.71
N ILE A 112 -10.49 -2.90 -16.44
CA ILE A 112 -10.15 -3.67 -15.25
C ILE A 112 -10.11 -2.79 -13.99
N PHE A 113 -9.57 -1.60 -14.12
CA PHE A 113 -9.33 -0.71 -12.97
C PHE A 113 -10.34 0.44 -12.85
N GLY A 114 -11.20 0.65 -13.84
CA GLY A 114 -12.15 1.75 -13.87
C GLY A 114 -13.24 1.67 -12.80
N PHE A 115 -13.85 2.81 -12.52
CA PHE A 115 -14.92 2.92 -11.52
C PHE A 115 -16.22 2.22 -11.94
N GLN A 116 -16.41 1.98 -13.22
CA GLN A 116 -17.58 1.28 -13.77
C GLN A 116 -17.73 -0.16 -13.26
N ARG A 117 -16.67 -0.80 -12.75
CA ARG A 117 -16.74 -2.17 -12.24
C ARG A 117 -17.53 -2.34 -10.94
N ILE A 118 -17.91 -1.25 -10.29
CA ILE A 118 -18.72 -1.26 -9.06
C ILE A 118 -20.10 -0.64 -9.23
N VAL A 119 -20.48 -0.31 -10.44
CA VAL A 119 -21.80 0.26 -10.76
C VAL A 119 -22.72 -0.84 -11.23
#